data_768ca8624d4230eb863865fc65e317ce
#
_entry.id   768ca8624d4230eb863865fc65e317ce
#
_cell.length_a   1.000
_cell.length_b   1.000
_cell.length_c   1.000
_cell.angle_alpha   90.00
_cell.angle_beta   90.00
_cell.angle_gamma   90.00
#
_symmetry.space_group_name_H-M   'P 1'
#
loop_
_entity.id
_entity.type
_entity.pdbx_description
1 polymer ?
#
loop_
_entity_poly.entity_id
_entity_poly.type
_entity_poly.pdbx_seq_one_letter_code
_entity_poly.pdbx_strand_id
1 'polypeptide(L)'
;MKKIILISLSLLAVMLVACSSSKNVVDQARAQAVKALLEQRQFVVMVGSMRPLTAPTISVCQGQKMIVRDGMVTCYLPYVGSGQNVGYGASGYKALNFTSEILDYKIEYPKEDRARITFRVDNGDDHYRFHVEVFMNGKTTIDVEPRGRDAVSYSGMFHGLDIL
;
A
#
# COMPACT_ATOMS: atom_id res chain seq x y z
N MET A 1 -53.97 -16.46 21.16
CA MET A 1 -53.49 -15.25 20.41
C MET A 1 -52.25 -14.64 21.02
N LYS A 2 -52.18 -14.32 22.35
CA LYS A 2 -50.97 -13.71 22.96
C LYS A 2 -49.68 -14.55 22.83
N LYS A 3 -49.76 -15.88 22.91
CA LYS A 3 -48.58 -16.77 22.76
C LYS A 3 -47.99 -16.81 21.33
N ILE A 4 -48.85 -16.69 20.32
CA ILE A 4 -48.44 -16.67 18.90
C ILE A 4 -47.75 -15.35 18.58
N ILE A 5 -48.20 -14.22 19.14
CA ILE A 5 -47.59 -12.91 18.96
C ILE A 5 -46.17 -12.86 19.60
N LEU A 6 -46.00 -13.49 20.79
CA LEU A 6 -44.71 -13.56 21.45
C LEU A 6 -43.71 -14.39 20.69
N ILE A 7 -44.13 -15.50 20.05
CA ILE A 7 -43.25 -16.34 19.23
C ILE A 7 -42.86 -15.62 17.93
N SER A 8 -43.77 -14.92 17.28
CA SER A 8 -43.48 -14.15 16.08
C SER A 8 -42.53 -12.96 16.33
N LEU A 9 -42.66 -12.30 17.50
CA LEU A 9 -41.80 -11.20 17.90
C LEU A 9 -40.40 -11.68 18.23
N SER A 10 -40.21 -12.88 18.83
CA SER A 10 -38.91 -13.46 19.09
C SER A 10 -38.21 -13.90 17.81
N LEU A 11 -38.92 -14.44 16.82
CA LEU A 11 -38.39 -14.84 15.54
C LEU A 11 -37.92 -13.64 14.70
N LEU A 12 -38.61 -12.50 14.79
CA LEU A 12 -38.21 -11.25 14.11
C LEU A 12 -36.91 -10.66 14.70
N ALA A 13 -36.74 -10.76 16.04
CA ALA A 13 -35.53 -10.27 16.71
C ALA A 13 -34.24 -11.05 16.30
N VAL A 14 -34.36 -12.33 16.00
CA VAL A 14 -33.21 -13.16 15.56
C VAL A 14 -32.75 -12.78 14.14
N MET A 15 -33.64 -12.36 13.28
CA MET A 15 -33.28 -11.93 11.92
C MET A 15 -32.48 -10.62 11.84
N LEU A 16 -32.60 -9.75 12.86
CA LEU A 16 -31.89 -8.45 12.88
C LEU A 16 -30.42 -8.56 13.31
N VAL A 17 -30.03 -9.63 13.98
CA VAL A 17 -28.65 -9.84 14.45
C VAL A 17 -27.74 -10.41 13.32
N ALA A 18 -28.30 -11.07 12.32
CA ALA A 18 -27.56 -11.75 11.27
C ALA A 18 -26.87 -10.79 10.27
N CYS A 19 -27.35 -9.55 10.09
CA CYS A 19 -26.78 -8.60 9.13
C CYS A 19 -25.53 -7.84 9.62
N SER A 20 -25.26 -7.80 10.93
CA SER A 20 -24.12 -7.08 11.50
C SER A 20 -22.83 -7.92 11.52
N SER A 21 -22.93 -9.25 11.48
CA SER A 21 -21.80 -10.17 11.62
C SER A 21 -20.96 -10.34 10.34
N SER A 22 -21.57 -10.17 9.16
CA SER A 22 -20.87 -10.49 7.90
C SER A 22 -19.79 -9.48 7.52
N LYS A 23 -19.99 -8.20 7.78
CA LYS A 23 -18.97 -7.15 7.52
C LYS A 23 -17.72 -7.36 8.36
N ASN A 24 -17.86 -7.62 9.65
CA ASN A 24 -16.73 -7.83 10.55
C ASN A 24 -15.90 -9.06 10.18
N VAL A 25 -16.52 -10.13 9.70
CA VAL A 25 -15.81 -11.36 9.29
C VAL A 25 -15.00 -11.12 8.02
N VAL A 26 -15.56 -10.43 7.03
CA VAL A 26 -14.87 -10.09 5.78
C VAL A 26 -13.69 -9.14 6.05
N ASP A 27 -13.89 -8.14 6.90
CA ASP A 27 -12.83 -7.19 7.25
C ASP A 27 -11.69 -7.87 8.03
N GLN A 28 -12.01 -8.80 8.93
CA GLN A 28 -11.03 -9.58 9.67
C GLN A 28 -10.24 -10.54 8.75
N ALA A 29 -10.92 -11.26 7.85
CA ALA A 29 -10.27 -12.13 6.89
C ALA A 29 -9.31 -11.36 5.98
N ARG A 30 -9.72 -10.17 5.50
CA ARG A 30 -8.87 -9.27 4.71
C ARG A 30 -7.66 -8.80 5.50
N ALA A 31 -7.84 -8.38 6.75
CA ALA A 31 -6.75 -7.95 7.60
C ALA A 31 -5.71 -9.06 7.84
N GLN A 32 -6.17 -10.29 8.04
CA GLN A 32 -5.29 -11.46 8.17
C GLN A 32 -4.53 -11.75 6.88
N ALA A 33 -5.19 -11.70 5.72
CA ALA A 33 -4.55 -11.88 4.43
C ALA A 33 -3.47 -10.82 4.17
N VAL A 34 -3.76 -9.54 4.46
CA VAL A 34 -2.77 -8.45 4.35
C VAL A 34 -1.56 -8.73 5.24
N LYS A 35 -1.76 -9.09 6.51
CA LYS A 35 -0.67 -9.40 7.45
C LYS A 35 0.18 -10.57 6.94
N ALA A 36 -0.43 -11.66 6.49
CA ALA A 36 0.28 -12.83 5.98
C ALA A 36 1.18 -12.48 4.77
N LEU A 37 0.67 -11.70 3.82
CA LEU A 37 1.43 -11.26 2.64
C LEU A 37 2.59 -10.33 3.01
N LEU A 38 2.40 -9.46 4.00
CA LEU A 38 3.44 -8.57 4.51
C LEU A 38 4.58 -9.35 5.19
N GLU A 39 4.24 -10.35 6.00
CA GLU A 39 5.22 -11.21 6.68
C GLU A 39 5.98 -12.10 5.70
N GLN A 40 5.31 -12.59 4.67
CA GLN A 40 5.92 -13.33 3.56
C GLN A 40 6.77 -12.43 2.65
N ARG A 41 6.65 -11.11 2.74
CA ARG A 41 7.28 -10.12 1.85
C ARG A 41 6.95 -10.37 0.37
N GLN A 42 5.69 -10.73 0.11
CA GLN A 42 5.19 -11.05 -1.24
C GLN A 42 3.91 -10.28 -1.52
N PHE A 43 4.04 -9.08 -2.07
CA PHE A 43 2.89 -8.22 -2.34
C PHE A 43 3.17 -7.23 -3.48
N VAL A 44 2.11 -6.65 -3.98
CA VAL A 44 2.14 -5.54 -4.92
C VAL A 44 1.27 -4.38 -4.42
N VAL A 45 1.74 -3.16 -4.63
CA VAL A 45 0.96 -1.95 -4.44
C VAL A 45 0.69 -1.32 -5.80
N MET A 46 -0.58 -1.31 -6.22
CA MET A 46 -1.01 -0.60 -7.41
C MET A 46 -1.21 0.86 -7.06
N VAL A 47 -0.49 1.75 -7.75
CA VAL A 47 -0.47 3.19 -7.45
C VAL A 47 -1.48 3.93 -8.32
N GLY A 48 -2.31 4.75 -7.69
CA GLY A 48 -3.33 5.56 -8.37
C GLY A 48 -3.03 7.07 -8.36
N SER A 49 -2.18 7.54 -7.43
CA SER A 49 -1.80 8.95 -7.37
C SER A 49 -0.39 9.14 -6.82
N MET A 50 0.22 10.24 -7.20
CA MET A 50 1.55 10.70 -6.77
C MET A 50 1.44 12.11 -6.21
N ARG A 51 2.13 12.37 -5.12
CA ARG A 51 2.28 13.70 -4.53
C ARG A 51 3.77 14.06 -4.48
N PRO A 52 4.26 14.87 -5.43
CA PRO A 52 5.61 15.43 -5.38
C PRO A 52 5.78 16.36 -4.18
N LEU A 53 7.02 16.60 -3.75
CA LEU A 53 7.31 17.51 -2.63
C LEU A 53 6.84 18.95 -2.90
N THR A 54 7.01 19.43 -4.13
CA THR A 54 6.83 20.83 -4.51
C THR A 54 5.66 21.08 -5.47
N ALA A 55 4.81 20.08 -5.74
CA ALA A 55 3.70 20.18 -6.67
C ALA A 55 2.42 19.54 -6.10
N PRO A 56 1.24 19.90 -6.65
CA PRO A 56 -0.03 19.26 -6.27
C PRO A 56 -0.04 17.76 -6.54
N THR A 57 -0.96 17.05 -5.89
CA THR A 57 -1.21 15.63 -6.14
C THR A 57 -1.66 15.40 -7.59
N ILE A 58 -1.05 14.43 -8.24
CA ILE A 58 -1.28 14.06 -9.64
C ILE A 58 -1.85 12.64 -9.69
N SER A 59 -2.93 12.44 -10.43
CA SER A 59 -3.39 11.08 -10.77
C SER A 59 -2.40 10.44 -11.74
N VAL A 60 -2.05 9.18 -11.51
CA VAL A 60 -1.12 8.45 -12.37
C VAL A 60 -1.84 7.46 -13.28
N CYS A 61 -1.23 7.15 -14.41
CA CYS A 61 -1.78 6.19 -15.36
C CYS A 61 -1.86 4.78 -14.74
N GLN A 62 -2.75 3.96 -15.27
CA GLN A 62 -2.84 2.55 -14.87
C GLN A 62 -1.51 1.81 -15.14
N GLY A 63 -1.23 0.80 -14.34
CA GLY A 63 -0.02 -0.02 -14.47
C GLY A 63 1.16 0.44 -13.62
N GLN A 64 1.08 1.61 -12.97
CA GLN A 64 2.10 2.04 -12.02
C GLN A 64 2.02 1.23 -10.74
N LYS A 65 3.13 0.62 -10.35
CA LYS A 65 3.16 -0.34 -9.24
C LYS A 65 4.51 -0.46 -8.57
N MET A 66 4.49 -0.90 -7.32
CA MET A 66 5.64 -1.39 -6.57
C MET A 66 5.40 -2.86 -6.23
N ILE A 67 6.32 -3.73 -6.58
CA ILE A 67 6.26 -5.17 -6.30
C ILE A 67 7.37 -5.50 -5.31
N VAL A 68 7.03 -6.21 -4.23
CA VAL A 68 7.98 -6.81 -3.29
C VAL A 68 7.86 -8.31 -3.39
N ARG A 69 8.95 -8.98 -3.76
CA ARG A 69 9.02 -10.43 -3.89
C ARG A 69 10.47 -10.93 -3.79
N ASP A 70 10.67 -12.05 -3.10
CA ASP A 70 11.94 -12.77 -3.04
C ASP A 70 13.14 -11.89 -2.60
N GLY A 71 12.89 -10.97 -1.65
CA GLY A 71 13.91 -10.04 -1.17
C GLY A 71 14.22 -8.88 -2.12
N MET A 72 13.51 -8.78 -3.24
CA MET A 72 13.67 -7.74 -4.24
C MET A 72 12.49 -6.78 -4.22
N VAL A 73 12.72 -5.53 -4.59
CA VAL A 73 11.68 -4.56 -4.95
C VAL A 73 11.80 -4.20 -6.42
N THR A 74 10.68 -4.25 -7.13
CA THR A 74 10.55 -3.73 -8.50
C THR A 74 9.61 -2.54 -8.48
N CYS A 75 10.10 -1.40 -8.91
CA CYS A 75 9.34 -0.15 -9.02
C CYS A 75 9.06 0.18 -10.47
N TYR A 76 7.80 0.50 -10.78
CA TYR A 76 7.33 1.14 -12.00
C TYR A 76 6.52 2.37 -11.59
N LEU A 77 7.21 3.44 -11.14
CA LEU A 77 6.59 4.60 -10.52
C LEU A 77 7.01 5.88 -11.25
N PRO A 78 6.07 6.78 -11.59
CA PRO A 78 6.42 8.08 -12.13
C PRO A 78 7.14 8.90 -11.05
N TYR A 79 8.03 9.78 -11.46
CA TYR A 79 8.71 10.70 -10.55
C TYR A 79 8.69 12.10 -11.12
N VAL A 80 8.33 13.07 -10.29
CA VAL A 80 8.40 14.50 -10.56
C VAL A 80 9.11 15.16 -9.39
N GLY A 81 10.21 15.83 -9.65
CA GLY A 81 11.00 16.50 -8.62
C GLY A 81 12.33 17.02 -9.16
N SER A 82 13.03 17.78 -8.34
CA SER A 82 14.38 18.28 -8.61
C SER A 82 15.42 17.29 -8.08
N GLY A 83 16.63 17.28 -8.64
CA GLY A 83 17.71 16.45 -8.15
C GLY A 83 19.07 16.88 -8.67
N GLN A 84 20.13 16.56 -7.93
CA GLN A 84 21.52 16.96 -8.28
C GLN A 84 22.07 16.27 -9.54
N ASN A 85 21.47 15.16 -9.97
CA ASN A 85 21.93 14.37 -11.11
C ASN A 85 21.06 14.53 -12.36
N VAL A 86 20.20 15.55 -12.42
CA VAL A 86 19.45 15.91 -13.63
C VAL A 86 20.31 16.85 -14.43
N GLY A 87 20.87 16.39 -15.56
CA GLY A 87 21.67 17.24 -16.45
C GLY A 87 20.90 18.51 -16.84
N TYR A 88 21.60 19.63 -16.89
CA TYR A 88 21.07 20.96 -17.24
C TYR A 88 20.32 20.85 -18.58
N GLY A 89 18.99 21.01 -18.57
CA GLY A 89 18.15 20.95 -19.78
C GLY A 89 17.26 19.74 -19.94
N ALA A 90 17.36 18.72 -19.07
CA ALA A 90 16.40 17.62 -19.06
C ALA A 90 15.21 17.98 -18.15
N SER A 91 14.05 18.17 -18.72
CA SER A 91 12.78 18.26 -17.96
C SER A 91 12.62 17.01 -17.09
N GLY A 92 12.62 17.20 -15.78
CA GLY A 92 12.87 16.26 -14.70
C GLY A 92 11.91 15.09 -14.48
N TYR A 93 11.57 14.36 -15.52
CA TYR A 93 10.74 13.15 -15.40
C TYR A 93 11.63 11.89 -15.48
N LYS A 94 12.36 11.59 -14.43
CA LYS A 94 13.02 10.28 -14.34
C LYS A 94 12.15 9.37 -13.48
N ALA A 95 11.42 8.44 -14.12
CA ALA A 95 10.65 7.44 -13.42
C ALA A 95 11.54 6.61 -12.47
N LEU A 96 10.98 6.20 -11.34
CA LEU A 96 11.56 5.16 -10.49
C LEU A 96 11.24 3.82 -11.16
N ASN A 97 12.10 3.42 -12.10
CA ASN A 97 11.94 2.19 -12.87
C ASN A 97 13.19 1.35 -12.69
N PHE A 98 13.16 0.45 -11.70
CA PHE A 98 14.27 -0.42 -11.36
C PHE A 98 13.80 -1.66 -10.61
N THR A 99 14.67 -2.67 -10.58
CA THR A 99 14.58 -3.83 -9.69
C THR A 99 15.88 -3.91 -8.90
N SER A 100 15.79 -3.97 -7.56
CA SER A 100 16.97 -4.02 -6.68
C SER A 100 16.68 -4.81 -5.43
N GLU A 101 17.75 -5.27 -4.77
CA GLU A 101 17.67 -5.95 -3.48
C GLU A 101 17.17 -5.01 -2.38
N ILE A 102 16.34 -5.55 -1.50
CA ILE A 102 15.83 -4.86 -0.31
C ILE A 102 16.83 -5.03 0.83
N LEU A 103 17.27 -3.92 1.38
CA LEU A 103 18.14 -3.85 2.54
C LEU A 103 17.36 -3.41 3.78
N ASP A 104 17.67 -3.99 4.96
CA ASP A 104 17.13 -3.59 6.26
C ASP A 104 15.59 -3.55 6.32
N TYR A 105 14.93 -4.57 5.76
CA TYR A 105 13.47 -4.67 5.82
C TYR A 105 12.97 -4.81 7.25
N LYS A 106 12.16 -3.86 7.68
CA LYS A 106 11.54 -3.82 9.01
C LYS A 106 10.05 -3.62 8.86
N ILE A 107 9.27 -4.39 9.63
CA ILE A 107 7.83 -4.25 9.73
C ILE A 107 7.44 -3.96 11.17
N GLU A 108 6.53 -3.02 11.37
CA GLU A 108 5.98 -2.62 12.66
C GLU A 108 4.46 -2.51 12.54
N TYR A 109 3.77 -2.80 13.63
CA TYR A 109 2.31 -2.66 13.73
C TYR A 109 1.98 -1.58 14.79
N PRO A 110 2.06 -0.27 14.43
CA PRO A 110 1.83 0.81 15.39
C PRO A 110 0.38 0.85 15.89
N LYS A 111 -0.55 0.27 15.14
CA LYS A 111 -1.96 0.09 15.48
C LYS A 111 -2.48 -1.22 14.88
N GLU A 112 -3.61 -1.70 15.38
CA GLU A 112 -4.25 -2.92 14.86
C GLU A 112 -4.70 -2.80 13.41
N ASP A 113 -5.06 -1.57 12.97
CA ASP A 113 -5.59 -1.26 11.65
C ASP A 113 -4.53 -0.99 10.59
N ARG A 114 -3.22 -0.98 10.94
CA ARG A 114 -2.13 -0.64 10.01
C ARG A 114 -0.80 -1.30 10.33
N ALA A 115 -0.05 -1.53 9.28
CA ALA A 115 1.35 -1.91 9.31
C ALA A 115 2.22 -0.77 8.74
N ARG A 116 3.42 -0.61 9.25
CA ARG A 116 4.46 0.26 8.69
C ARG A 116 5.66 -0.58 8.32
N ILE A 117 6.08 -0.47 7.07
CA ILE A 117 7.26 -1.16 6.54
C ILE A 117 8.31 -0.09 6.23
N THR A 118 9.54 -0.36 6.59
CA THR A 118 10.68 0.48 6.24
C THR A 118 11.76 -0.40 5.64
N PHE A 119 12.34 0.02 4.53
CA PHE A 119 13.49 -0.64 3.93
C PHE A 119 14.33 0.35 3.11
N ARG A 120 15.54 -0.06 2.79
CA ARG A 120 16.47 0.68 1.93
C ARG A 120 16.72 -0.07 0.64
N VAL A 121 17.09 0.68 -0.37
CA VAL A 121 17.47 0.16 -1.70
C VAL A 121 18.65 0.96 -2.22
N ASP A 122 19.58 0.25 -2.84
CA ASP A 122 20.65 0.84 -3.63
C ASP A 122 20.54 0.27 -5.05
N ASN A 123 20.28 1.11 -6.02
CA ASN A 123 20.17 0.67 -7.43
C ASN A 123 21.39 1.07 -8.27
N GLY A 124 22.47 1.51 -7.62
CA GLY A 124 23.69 1.98 -8.27
C GLY A 124 23.62 3.46 -8.73
N ASP A 125 22.45 3.98 -9.04
CA ASP A 125 22.25 5.41 -9.42
C ASP A 125 21.96 6.29 -8.21
N ASP A 126 21.22 5.76 -7.22
CA ASP A 126 20.79 6.48 -6.04
C ASP A 126 20.50 5.51 -4.88
N HIS A 127 20.46 6.05 -3.66
CA HIS A 127 20.06 5.34 -2.46
C HIS A 127 18.66 5.80 -2.06
N TYR A 128 17.75 4.87 -1.92
CA TYR A 128 16.35 5.13 -1.58
C TYR A 128 16.02 4.60 -0.20
N ARG A 129 15.27 5.38 0.56
CA ARG A 129 14.56 4.91 1.75
C ARG A 129 13.07 4.87 1.44
N PHE A 130 12.46 3.72 1.69
CA PHE A 130 11.03 3.52 1.52
C PHE A 130 10.36 3.43 2.89
N HIS A 131 9.27 4.18 3.04
CA HIS A 131 8.33 4.06 4.14
C HIS A 131 6.97 3.72 3.55
N VAL A 132 6.49 2.50 3.84
CA VAL A 132 5.21 2.01 3.30
C VAL A 132 4.25 1.82 4.46
N GLU A 133 3.16 2.57 4.47
CA GLU A 133 2.08 2.42 5.43
C GLU A 133 0.91 1.69 4.76
N VAL A 134 0.58 0.51 5.26
CA VAL A 134 -0.49 -0.35 4.74
C VAL A 134 -1.60 -0.44 5.76
N PHE A 135 -2.78 0.02 5.40
CA PHE A 135 -3.99 -0.17 6.20
C PHE A 135 -4.57 -1.57 5.95
N MET A 136 -5.21 -2.16 6.96
CA MET A 136 -5.76 -3.51 6.85
C MET A 136 -6.93 -3.62 5.85
N ASN A 137 -7.49 -2.48 5.40
CA ASN A 137 -8.43 -2.41 4.29
C ASN A 137 -7.76 -2.35 2.90
N GLY A 138 -6.43 -2.44 2.83
CA GLY A 138 -5.62 -2.43 1.62
C GLY A 138 -5.22 -1.04 1.12
N LYS A 139 -5.73 0.06 1.67
CA LYS A 139 -5.21 1.39 1.33
C LYS A 139 -3.75 1.48 1.74
N THR A 140 -2.93 2.07 0.87
CA THR A 140 -1.48 2.09 1.08
C THR A 140 -0.91 3.45 0.68
N THR A 141 0.03 3.93 1.47
CA THR A 141 0.88 5.08 1.14
C THR A 141 2.33 4.60 1.05
N ILE A 142 3.05 5.07 0.04
CA ILE A 142 4.48 4.80 -0.14
C ILE A 142 5.19 6.15 -0.17
N ASP A 143 6.02 6.42 0.83
CA ASP A 143 6.90 7.58 0.85
C ASP A 143 8.30 7.11 0.43
N VAL A 144 8.86 7.75 -0.57
CA VAL A 144 10.19 7.46 -1.11
C VAL A 144 11.09 8.65 -0.91
N GLU A 145 12.19 8.44 -0.22
CA GLU A 145 13.22 9.43 0.04
C GLU A 145 14.52 9.05 -0.71
N PRO A 146 14.74 9.58 -1.92
CA PRO A 146 16.01 9.43 -2.61
C PRO A 146 17.08 10.27 -1.92
N ARG A 147 18.35 9.85 -1.94
CA ARG A 147 19.45 10.64 -1.37
C ARG A 147 19.76 11.89 -2.17
N GLY A 148 19.64 11.81 -3.49
CA GLY A 148 20.06 12.87 -4.43
C GLY A 148 18.90 13.66 -5.06
N ARG A 149 17.65 13.44 -4.63
CA ARG A 149 16.44 14.04 -5.24
C ARG A 149 15.39 14.36 -4.19
N ASP A 150 14.36 15.11 -4.61
CA ASP A 150 13.21 15.40 -3.76
C ASP A 150 12.45 14.11 -3.37
N ALA A 151 11.92 14.13 -2.16
CA ALA A 151 11.03 13.05 -1.70
C ALA A 151 9.71 13.07 -2.47
N VAL A 152 9.08 11.91 -2.60
CA VAL A 152 7.80 11.74 -3.28
C VAL A 152 6.92 10.74 -2.53
N SER A 153 5.63 11.02 -2.45
CA SER A 153 4.63 10.13 -1.85
C SER A 153 3.70 9.57 -2.93
N TYR A 154 3.33 8.31 -2.77
CA TYR A 154 2.34 7.66 -3.63
C TYR A 154 1.21 7.11 -2.77
N SER A 155 -0.01 7.12 -3.34
CA SER A 155 -1.16 6.46 -2.73
C SER A 155 -1.72 5.41 -3.67
N GLY A 156 -2.10 4.27 -3.12
CA GLY A 156 -2.56 3.13 -3.90
C GLY A 156 -3.26 2.06 -3.09
N MET A 157 -3.37 0.89 -3.69
CA MET A 157 -4.01 -0.28 -3.09
C MET A 157 -3.05 -1.46 -3.04
N PHE A 158 -3.05 -2.12 -1.90
CA PHE A 158 -2.30 -3.34 -1.61
C PHE A 158 -3.03 -4.58 -2.14
N HIS A 159 -2.28 -5.48 -2.74
CA HIS A 159 -2.76 -6.74 -3.29
C HIS A 159 -1.72 -7.86 -3.09
N GLY A 160 -2.16 -9.11 -3.19
CA GLY A 160 -1.27 -10.24 -3.42
C GLY A 160 -0.69 -10.24 -4.84
N LEU A 161 0.27 -11.12 -5.08
CA LEU A 161 0.93 -11.23 -6.40
C LEU A 161 0.05 -11.90 -7.47
N ASP A 162 -1.09 -12.43 -7.10
CA ASP A 162 -2.07 -13.10 -7.96
C ASP A 162 -2.74 -12.18 -9.01
N ILE A 163 -2.55 -10.86 -8.87
CA ILE A 163 -3.07 -9.87 -9.83
C ILE A 163 -2.05 -9.47 -10.92
N LEU A 164 -0.83 -10.00 -10.86
CA LEU A 164 0.22 -9.74 -11.85
C LEU A 164 0.08 -10.65 -13.04
#